data_bd1dea4cc155953ce22d054a3a2986bc
#
_entry.id   bd1dea4cc155953ce22d054a3a2986bc
#
_cell.length_a   1.000
_cell.length_b   1.000
_cell.length_c   1.000
_cell.angle_alpha   90.00
_cell.angle_beta   90.00
_cell.angle_gamma   90.00
#
_symmetry.space_group_name_H-M   'P 1'
#
loop_
_entity.id
_entity.type
_entity.pdbx_description
1 polymer ?
#
loop_
_entity_poly.entity_id
_entity_poly.type
_entity_poly.pdbx_seq_one_letter_code
_entity_poly.pdbx_strand_id
1 'polypeptide(L)'
;PRVGFNWDITGERKYVLRGGTGIYVGRLPFVWLVSAVGNSNVGQSQYYYTKNAGALKPYFQPAVSGVLNELYPNGRTTTIKSPTDPTIIDKDLKMPSTWKTSLAFDTKLPGDIDFSIEGIFNKDINPAVISNKAYKPSETTTTFNPNDTRNAYSKYTDASWTNGNGKQNVYFIENGGHKAYYYSITAQLAKSFDFGLYLSAAYTHSKAKSYSDGIGDQVTSAYKTNTYSVNGINEHETGYGTYVSPHRVVASAGYRVEYAKNFASSLSLVYEGMNMGYAGGYGYARYSYTFAGNIVGDGGANN
;
A
#
# COMPACT_ATOMS: atom_id res chain seq x y z
N PRO A 1 -2.62 -6.38 22.63
CA PRO A 1 -3.07 -5.55 23.76
C PRO A 1 -3.40 -4.14 23.29
N ARG A 2 -4.39 -3.51 23.96
CA ARG A 2 -4.81 -2.14 23.69
C ARG A 2 -5.12 -1.47 25.02
N VAL A 3 -4.65 -0.24 25.18
CA VAL A 3 -4.93 0.59 26.37
C VAL A 3 -5.32 1.97 25.87
N GLY A 4 -6.32 2.56 26.52
CA GLY A 4 -6.76 3.92 26.25
C GLY A 4 -7.18 4.60 27.52
N PHE A 5 -7.08 5.93 27.53
CA PHE A 5 -7.50 6.76 28.65
C PHE A 5 -8.14 8.05 28.14
N ASN A 6 -8.98 8.60 28.98
CA ASN A 6 -9.57 9.93 28.85
C ASN A 6 -9.63 10.54 30.24
N TRP A 7 -8.81 11.56 30.46
CA TRP A 7 -8.64 12.19 31.76
C TRP A 7 -9.04 13.64 31.71
N ASP A 8 -10.13 13.97 32.39
CA ASP A 8 -10.51 15.34 32.67
C ASP A 8 -9.73 15.82 33.91
N ILE A 9 -8.73 16.69 33.67
CA ILE A 9 -7.77 17.11 34.69
C ILE A 9 -8.44 17.96 35.79
N THR A 10 -9.45 18.75 35.42
CA THR A 10 -10.16 19.66 36.35
C THR A 10 -11.50 19.18 36.80
N GLY A 11 -12.08 18.15 36.17
CA GLY A 11 -13.43 17.69 36.38
C GLY A 11 -14.53 18.57 35.73
N GLU A 12 -14.14 19.66 35.07
CA GLU A 12 -15.04 20.64 34.43
C GLU A 12 -14.90 20.62 32.89
N ARG A 13 -14.19 19.63 32.33
CA ARG A 13 -13.86 19.51 30.92
C ARG A 13 -13.08 20.69 30.34
N LYS A 14 -12.42 21.46 31.19
CA LYS A 14 -11.59 22.58 30.76
C LYS A 14 -10.27 22.14 30.18
N TYR A 15 -9.68 21.11 30.75
CA TYR A 15 -8.45 20.49 30.29
C TYR A 15 -8.64 18.98 30.24
N VAL A 16 -8.66 18.43 29.02
CA VAL A 16 -8.87 17.00 28.80
C VAL A 16 -7.66 16.42 28.09
N LEU A 17 -7.07 15.40 28.68
CA LEU A 17 -6.02 14.60 28.08
C LEU A 17 -6.57 13.23 27.71
N ARG A 18 -6.48 12.88 26.44
CA ARG A 18 -6.94 11.58 25.93
C ARG A 18 -5.87 10.91 25.08
N GLY A 19 -5.83 9.60 25.11
CA GLY A 19 -4.87 8.87 24.33
C GLY A 19 -5.07 7.37 24.38
N GLY A 20 -4.30 6.70 23.58
CA GLY A 20 -4.33 5.25 23.56
C GLY A 20 -3.17 4.67 22.76
N THR A 21 -2.85 3.42 23.07
CA THR A 21 -1.83 2.67 22.38
C THR A 21 -2.26 1.21 22.23
N GLY A 22 -1.79 0.57 21.18
CA GLY A 22 -2.10 -0.84 20.97
C GLY A 22 -1.47 -1.42 19.72
N ILE A 23 -1.48 -2.73 19.65
CA ILE A 23 -1.04 -3.50 18.49
C ILE A 23 -2.28 -3.95 17.72
N TYR A 24 -2.28 -3.67 16.43
CA TYR A 24 -3.35 -3.99 15.50
C TYR A 24 -2.82 -4.92 14.42
N VAL A 25 -3.48 -6.05 14.25
CA VAL A 25 -3.13 -7.04 13.24
C VAL A 25 -4.05 -6.86 12.04
N GLY A 26 -3.46 -6.69 10.87
CA GLY A 26 -4.14 -6.62 9.60
C GLY A 26 -4.28 -7.99 8.94
N ARG A 27 -4.68 -7.98 7.66
CA ARG A 27 -4.76 -9.17 6.80
C ARG A 27 -3.87 -8.96 5.60
N LEU A 28 -3.32 -10.05 5.09
CA LEU A 28 -2.75 -10.08 3.74
C LEU A 28 -3.87 -9.92 2.71
N PRO A 29 -3.58 -9.32 1.56
CA PRO A 29 -4.50 -9.35 0.44
C PRO A 29 -4.82 -10.79 0.07
N PHE A 30 -6.11 -11.10 -0.04
CA PHE A 30 -6.54 -12.46 -0.36
C PHE A 30 -5.99 -12.92 -1.72
N VAL A 31 -5.88 -12.00 -2.67
CA VAL A 31 -5.33 -12.26 -4.00
C VAL A 31 -3.88 -12.76 -3.96
N TRP A 32 -3.09 -12.36 -2.97
CA TRP A 32 -1.72 -12.87 -2.80
C TRP A 32 -1.72 -14.33 -2.33
N LEU A 33 -2.65 -14.67 -1.44
CA LEU A 33 -2.80 -16.05 -0.96
C LEU A 33 -3.31 -16.97 -2.06
N VAL A 34 -4.29 -16.50 -2.85
CA VAL A 34 -4.82 -17.23 -4.00
C VAL A 34 -3.74 -17.46 -5.05
N SER A 35 -2.83 -16.51 -5.26
CA SER A 35 -1.72 -16.66 -6.20
C SER A 35 -0.77 -17.81 -5.83
N ALA A 36 -0.59 -18.07 -4.54
CA ALA A 36 0.24 -19.20 -4.08
C ALA A 36 -0.37 -20.56 -4.48
N VAL A 37 -1.69 -20.67 -4.49
CA VAL A 37 -2.40 -21.90 -4.92
C VAL A 37 -2.54 -21.92 -6.44
N GLY A 38 -2.99 -20.82 -7.04
CA GLY A 38 -3.30 -20.73 -8.47
C GLY A 38 -2.08 -20.90 -9.36
N ASN A 39 -0.95 -20.29 -8.98
CA ASN A 39 0.28 -20.35 -9.77
C ASN A 39 1.12 -21.62 -9.50
N SER A 40 0.67 -22.49 -8.61
CA SER A 40 1.38 -23.74 -8.31
C SER A 40 1.24 -24.80 -9.39
N ASN A 41 0.27 -24.67 -10.30
CA ASN A 41 -0.19 -25.70 -11.24
C ASN A 41 -0.67 -27.01 -10.59
N VAL A 42 -0.79 -27.05 -9.27
CA VAL A 42 -1.32 -28.20 -8.52
C VAL A 42 -2.83 -28.07 -8.35
N GLY A 43 -3.31 -26.87 -7.97
CA GLY A 43 -4.73 -26.61 -7.73
C GLY A 43 -5.53 -26.26 -8.97
N GLN A 44 -4.88 -25.68 -9.99
CA GLN A 44 -5.50 -25.31 -11.26
C GLN A 44 -4.51 -25.30 -12.41
N SER A 45 -5.00 -25.54 -13.62
CA SER A 45 -4.25 -25.34 -14.85
C SER A 45 -4.88 -24.24 -15.68
N GLN A 46 -4.06 -23.36 -16.22
CA GLN A 46 -4.51 -22.28 -17.10
C GLN A 46 -4.26 -22.65 -18.56
N TYR A 47 -5.28 -22.44 -19.38
CA TYR A 47 -5.19 -22.61 -20.82
C TYR A 47 -5.45 -21.27 -21.50
N TYR A 48 -4.45 -20.77 -22.20
CA TYR A 48 -4.55 -19.52 -22.96
C TYR A 48 -4.86 -19.82 -24.40
N TYR A 49 -5.92 -19.21 -24.90
CA TYR A 49 -6.25 -19.21 -26.31
C TYR A 49 -5.84 -17.87 -26.91
N THR A 50 -4.84 -17.85 -27.77
CA THR A 50 -4.43 -16.62 -28.43
C THR A 50 -5.02 -16.56 -29.85
N LYS A 51 -5.50 -15.39 -30.25
CA LYS A 51 -6.13 -15.11 -31.54
C LYS A 51 -5.29 -15.51 -32.75
N ASN A 52 -3.99 -15.65 -32.57
CA ASN A 52 -3.01 -15.91 -33.64
C ASN A 52 -2.55 -17.38 -33.73
N ALA A 53 -3.04 -18.26 -32.90
CA ALA A 53 -2.67 -19.67 -32.94
C ALA A 53 -3.46 -20.47 -34.01
N GLY A 54 -3.75 -19.86 -35.11
CA GLY A 54 -4.00 -20.41 -36.46
C GLY A 54 -5.10 -21.44 -36.65
N ALA A 55 -5.62 -22.19 -35.71
CA ALA A 55 -6.36 -23.38 -36.04
C ALA A 55 -7.74 -23.56 -35.39
N LEU A 56 -8.07 -23.20 -34.23
CA LEU A 56 -9.42 -23.48 -33.68
C LEU A 56 -9.92 -22.31 -32.86
N LYS A 57 -11.00 -21.69 -33.31
CA LYS A 57 -11.80 -20.78 -32.49
C LYS A 57 -12.88 -21.61 -31.81
N PRO A 58 -12.76 -21.98 -30.54
CA PRO A 58 -13.84 -22.68 -29.87
C PRO A 58 -15.06 -21.78 -29.87
N TYR A 59 -16.18 -22.32 -30.32
CA TYR A 59 -17.45 -21.59 -30.18
C TYR A 59 -17.82 -21.49 -28.72
N PHE A 60 -18.38 -20.36 -28.32
CA PHE A 60 -18.95 -20.22 -26.99
C PHE A 60 -20.04 -21.28 -26.81
N GLN A 61 -19.90 -22.10 -25.77
CA GLN A 61 -20.85 -23.13 -25.40
C GLN A 61 -21.23 -22.94 -23.92
N PRO A 62 -22.53 -23.14 -23.58
CA PRO A 62 -22.96 -23.01 -22.19
C PRO A 62 -22.28 -24.00 -21.23
N ALA A 63 -21.90 -25.16 -21.73
CA ALA A 63 -21.23 -26.21 -20.96
C ALA A 63 -19.72 -26.12 -21.18
N VAL A 64 -18.95 -25.99 -20.08
CA VAL A 64 -17.48 -26.01 -20.10
C VAL A 64 -16.95 -27.29 -20.73
N SER A 65 -17.62 -28.43 -20.52
CA SER A 65 -17.25 -29.70 -21.11
C SER A 65 -17.29 -29.69 -22.64
N GLY A 66 -18.24 -28.98 -23.24
CA GLY A 66 -18.31 -28.85 -24.69
C GLY A 66 -17.12 -28.11 -25.27
N VAL A 67 -16.74 -26.98 -24.68
CA VAL A 67 -15.53 -26.21 -25.05
C VAL A 67 -14.28 -27.05 -24.88
N LEU A 68 -14.18 -27.81 -23.79
CA LEU A 68 -13.01 -28.61 -23.50
C LEU A 68 -12.89 -29.83 -24.45
N ASN A 69 -14.01 -30.45 -24.86
CA ASN A 69 -13.98 -31.53 -25.82
C ASN A 69 -13.61 -31.06 -27.23
N GLU A 70 -13.99 -29.83 -27.60
CA GLU A 70 -13.59 -29.23 -28.86
C GLU A 70 -12.11 -28.88 -28.88
N LEU A 71 -11.57 -28.33 -27.76
CA LEU A 71 -10.15 -27.98 -27.61
C LEU A 71 -9.25 -29.23 -27.49
N TYR A 72 -9.75 -30.29 -26.91
CA TYR A 72 -9.00 -31.51 -26.62
C TYR A 72 -9.77 -32.76 -27.06
N PRO A 73 -9.99 -32.98 -28.37
CA PRO A 73 -10.78 -34.11 -28.88
C PRO A 73 -10.21 -35.47 -28.47
N ASN A 74 -8.90 -35.56 -28.21
CA ASN A 74 -8.22 -36.79 -27.77
C ASN A 74 -8.02 -36.88 -26.25
N GLY A 75 -8.79 -36.09 -25.50
CA GLY A 75 -8.64 -36.01 -24.05
C GLY A 75 -7.53 -35.05 -23.61
N ARG A 76 -7.62 -34.60 -22.35
CA ARG A 76 -6.63 -33.75 -21.75
C ARG A 76 -5.44 -34.54 -21.25
N THR A 77 -4.25 -34.15 -21.59
CA THR A 77 -3.06 -34.65 -20.92
C THR A 77 -3.04 -34.11 -19.47
N THR A 78 -3.02 -34.98 -18.52
CA THR A 78 -2.93 -34.69 -17.09
C THR A 78 -1.50 -34.43 -16.61
N THR A 79 -0.58 -34.15 -17.53
CA THR A 79 0.80 -33.85 -17.15
C THR A 79 0.83 -32.54 -16.37
N ILE A 80 1.17 -32.59 -15.11
CA ILE A 80 1.39 -31.43 -14.27
C ILE A 80 2.60 -30.69 -14.87
N LYS A 81 2.36 -29.49 -15.39
CA LYS A 81 3.45 -28.63 -15.86
C LYS A 81 4.07 -27.94 -14.66
N SER A 82 5.37 -27.74 -14.72
CA SER A 82 6.05 -26.88 -13.74
C SER A 82 5.39 -25.50 -13.69
N PRO A 83 5.24 -24.91 -12.50
CA PRO A 83 4.65 -23.59 -12.36
C PRO A 83 5.46 -22.55 -13.15
N THR A 84 4.79 -21.57 -13.75
CA THR A 84 5.43 -20.52 -14.59
C THR A 84 5.73 -19.38 -13.68
N ASP A 85 5.64 -18.95 -12.74
CA ASP A 85 5.94 -17.87 -11.81
C ASP A 85 5.32 -18.21 -10.45
N PRO A 86 5.84 -19.23 -9.77
CA PRO A 86 5.26 -19.68 -8.52
C PRO A 86 5.33 -18.55 -7.47
N THR A 87 4.28 -18.50 -6.66
CA THR A 87 4.24 -17.65 -5.47
C THR A 87 4.34 -18.53 -4.24
N ILE A 88 5.31 -18.26 -3.40
CA ILE A 88 5.59 -19.00 -2.17
C ILE A 88 5.34 -18.07 -0.98
N ILE A 89 4.75 -18.60 0.06
CA ILE A 89 4.54 -17.89 1.32
C ILE A 89 5.59 -18.40 2.30
N ASP A 90 6.29 -17.47 2.95
CA ASP A 90 7.23 -17.83 4.02
C ASP A 90 6.49 -18.59 5.12
N LYS A 91 7.06 -19.73 5.53
CA LYS A 91 6.50 -20.55 6.61
C LYS A 91 6.42 -19.81 7.95
N ASP A 92 7.29 -18.83 8.15
CA ASP A 92 7.38 -18.03 9.37
C ASP A 92 6.69 -16.67 9.22
N LEU A 93 5.93 -16.47 8.14
CA LEU A 93 5.23 -15.23 7.85
C LEU A 93 4.25 -14.87 8.97
N LYS A 94 4.47 -13.71 9.56
CA LYS A 94 3.55 -13.11 10.53
C LYS A 94 2.59 -12.16 9.83
N MET A 95 1.33 -12.17 10.24
CA MET A 95 0.35 -11.24 9.68
C MET A 95 0.80 -9.80 9.88
N PRO A 96 0.60 -8.92 8.88
CA PRO A 96 0.93 -7.52 8.98
C PRO A 96 0.35 -6.93 10.26
N SER A 97 1.17 -6.29 11.05
CA SER A 97 0.75 -5.69 12.30
C SER A 97 1.40 -4.33 12.49
N THR A 98 0.67 -3.44 13.16
CA THR A 98 1.06 -2.06 13.37
C THR A 98 0.84 -1.70 14.83
N TRP A 99 1.85 -1.14 15.46
CA TRP A 99 1.70 -0.45 16.73
C TRP A 99 1.20 0.96 16.46
N LYS A 100 0.04 1.31 17.05
CA LYS A 100 -0.59 2.61 16.93
C LYS A 100 -0.64 3.28 18.28
N THR A 101 -0.31 4.55 18.33
CA THR A 101 -0.37 5.39 19.52
C THR A 101 -0.95 6.74 19.14
N SER A 102 -1.84 7.27 19.97
CA SER A 102 -2.34 8.63 19.86
C SER A 102 -2.34 9.31 21.23
N LEU A 103 -2.12 10.61 21.22
CA LEU A 103 -2.23 11.49 22.36
C LEU A 103 -2.87 12.80 21.91
N ALA A 104 -3.90 13.24 22.61
CA ALA A 104 -4.59 14.49 22.34
C ALA A 104 -4.82 15.28 23.61
N PHE A 105 -4.77 16.58 23.48
CA PHE A 105 -5.09 17.54 24.52
C PHE A 105 -6.13 18.51 24.00
N ASP A 106 -7.25 18.60 24.73
CA ASP A 106 -8.36 19.47 24.42
C ASP A 106 -8.51 20.49 25.54
N THR A 107 -8.72 21.77 25.18
CA THR A 107 -8.96 22.85 26.14
C THR A 107 -9.82 23.94 25.55
N LYS A 108 -10.41 24.73 26.41
CA LYS A 108 -11.14 25.94 26.06
C LYS A 108 -10.26 27.15 26.36
N LEU A 109 -9.93 27.91 25.30
CA LEU A 109 -9.16 29.12 25.39
C LEU A 109 -10.07 30.33 25.79
N PRO A 110 -9.48 31.46 26.22
CA PRO A 110 -10.25 32.69 26.45
C PRO A 110 -11.10 33.07 25.23
N GLY A 111 -12.31 33.53 25.46
CA GLY A 111 -13.26 33.90 24.41
C GLY A 111 -14.01 32.69 23.85
N ASP A 112 -14.16 31.60 24.62
CA ASP A 112 -14.89 30.39 24.26
C ASP A 112 -14.41 29.73 22.97
N ILE A 113 -13.10 29.74 22.74
CA ILE A 113 -12.49 29.08 21.61
C ILE A 113 -12.08 27.65 22.04
N ASP A 114 -12.64 26.65 21.40
CA ASP A 114 -12.22 25.26 21.56
C ASP A 114 -10.89 25.05 20.85
N PHE A 115 -9.89 24.55 21.55
CA PHE A 115 -8.58 24.17 21.03
C PHE A 115 -8.32 22.70 21.26
N SER A 116 -7.88 22.01 20.22
CA SER A 116 -7.44 20.62 20.29
C SER A 116 -6.10 20.46 19.58
N ILE A 117 -5.19 19.71 20.18
CA ILE A 117 -3.96 19.24 19.54
C ILE A 117 -3.87 17.74 19.69
N GLU A 118 -3.64 17.03 18.59
CA GLU A 118 -3.53 15.58 18.55
C GLU A 118 -2.30 15.13 17.81
N GLY A 119 -1.54 14.24 18.42
CA GLY A 119 -0.45 13.51 17.80
C GLY A 119 -0.81 12.05 17.59
N ILE A 120 -0.54 11.51 16.40
CA ILE A 120 -0.70 10.09 16.07
C ILE A 120 0.66 9.57 15.61
N PHE A 121 1.04 8.38 16.09
CA PHE A 121 2.20 7.66 15.65
C PHE A 121 1.86 6.19 15.39
N ASN A 122 2.22 5.70 14.21
CA ASN A 122 2.06 4.30 13.81
C ASN A 122 3.42 3.74 13.41
N LYS A 123 3.72 2.54 13.85
CA LYS A 123 4.93 1.80 13.52
C LYS A 123 4.57 0.41 13.02
N ASP A 124 4.98 0.08 11.80
CA ASP A 124 4.77 -1.26 11.27
C ASP A 124 5.73 -2.24 11.96
N ILE A 125 5.17 -3.35 12.44
CA ILE A 125 5.89 -4.41 13.14
C ILE A 125 6.26 -5.51 12.16
N ASN A 126 5.30 -6.00 11.38
CA ASN A 126 5.47 -7.09 10.42
C ASN A 126 4.91 -6.67 9.05
N PRO A 127 5.48 -5.68 8.35
CA PRO A 127 5.03 -5.35 7.01
C PRO A 127 5.26 -6.53 6.09
N ALA A 128 4.31 -6.80 5.20
CA ALA A 128 4.48 -7.82 4.18
C ALA A 128 5.21 -7.20 2.97
N VAL A 129 6.20 -7.92 2.46
CA VAL A 129 6.99 -7.58 1.28
C VAL A 129 7.06 -8.77 0.35
N ILE A 130 7.41 -8.51 -0.91
CA ILE A 130 7.55 -9.54 -1.93
C ILE A 130 8.95 -9.48 -2.51
N SER A 131 9.65 -10.61 -2.47
CA SER A 131 10.96 -10.79 -3.11
C SER A 131 10.83 -11.70 -4.33
N ASN A 132 11.78 -11.63 -5.24
CA ASN A 132 11.91 -12.59 -6.33
C ASN A 132 13.17 -13.44 -6.12
N LYS A 133 12.99 -14.65 -5.60
CA LYS A 133 14.09 -15.56 -5.28
C LYS A 133 14.73 -16.22 -6.52
N ALA A 134 14.23 -15.93 -7.73
CA ALA A 134 14.90 -16.34 -8.95
C ALA A 134 16.18 -15.54 -9.24
N TYR A 135 16.37 -14.40 -8.59
CA TYR A 135 17.60 -13.63 -8.68
C TYR A 135 18.66 -14.14 -7.71
N LYS A 136 19.88 -14.26 -8.22
CA LYS A 136 21.04 -14.58 -7.37
C LYS A 136 21.39 -13.39 -6.49
N PRO A 137 21.96 -13.63 -5.29
CA PRO A 137 22.66 -12.58 -4.58
C PRO A 137 23.68 -11.92 -5.50
N SER A 138 23.82 -10.62 -5.37
CA SER A 138 24.79 -9.90 -6.19
C SER A 138 26.23 -10.31 -5.85
N GLU A 139 26.99 -10.65 -6.85
CA GLU A 139 28.41 -10.92 -6.73
C GLU A 139 29.28 -9.74 -7.19
N THR A 140 28.65 -8.77 -7.88
CA THR A 140 29.37 -7.63 -8.48
C THR A 140 28.56 -6.35 -8.31
N THR A 141 29.24 -5.22 -8.24
CA THR A 141 28.62 -3.92 -8.41
C THR A 141 28.32 -3.65 -9.89
N THR A 142 27.37 -2.76 -10.14
CA THR A 142 27.07 -2.35 -11.53
C THR A 142 28.28 -1.65 -12.17
N THR A 143 28.52 -1.91 -13.45
CA THR A 143 29.51 -1.19 -14.27
C THR A 143 28.90 -0.06 -15.07
N PHE A 144 27.64 0.26 -14.85
CA PHE A 144 26.91 1.27 -15.60
C PHE A 144 27.52 2.69 -15.42
N ASN A 145 27.94 2.99 -14.20
CA ASN A 145 28.63 4.22 -13.86
C ASN A 145 29.70 3.90 -12.81
N PRO A 146 30.95 4.40 -12.93
CA PRO A 146 32.01 4.16 -11.94
C PRO A 146 31.67 4.59 -10.51
N ASN A 147 30.75 5.55 -10.37
CA ASN A 147 30.27 6.03 -9.09
C ASN A 147 28.99 5.31 -8.60
N ASP A 148 28.46 4.37 -9.37
CA ASP A 148 27.27 3.60 -8.99
C ASP A 148 27.69 2.33 -8.25
N THR A 149 27.45 2.29 -6.96
CA THR A 149 27.81 1.17 -6.09
C THR A 149 26.68 0.18 -5.90
N ARG A 150 25.57 0.31 -6.64
CA ARG A 150 24.45 -0.62 -6.55
C ARG A 150 24.80 -2.00 -7.06
N ASN A 151 24.11 -2.98 -6.53
CA ASN A 151 24.35 -4.37 -6.87
C ASN A 151 23.78 -4.73 -8.25
N ALA A 152 24.51 -5.49 -9.03
CA ALA A 152 24.04 -6.09 -10.25
C ALA A 152 23.53 -7.52 -9.97
N TYR A 153 22.29 -7.79 -10.35
CA TYR A 153 21.64 -9.08 -10.13
C TYR A 153 21.52 -9.86 -11.43
N SER A 154 21.65 -11.17 -11.36
CA SER A 154 21.36 -12.09 -12.43
C SER A 154 20.39 -13.18 -11.97
N LYS A 155 19.59 -13.71 -12.89
CA LYS A 155 18.74 -14.86 -12.57
C LYS A 155 19.53 -16.16 -12.54
N TYR A 156 19.06 -17.09 -11.72
CA TYR A 156 19.51 -18.47 -11.79
C TYR A 156 19.18 -19.03 -13.18
N THR A 157 20.16 -19.69 -13.77
CA THR A 157 20.03 -20.35 -15.09
C THR A 157 19.91 -21.86 -14.97
N ASP A 158 19.97 -22.39 -13.75
CA ASP A 158 19.84 -23.81 -13.49
C ASP A 158 18.47 -24.33 -13.96
N ALA A 159 18.45 -25.42 -14.69
CA ALA A 159 17.25 -26.04 -15.23
C ALA A 159 16.25 -26.46 -14.14
N SER A 160 16.72 -26.76 -12.94
CA SER A 160 15.86 -27.09 -11.77
C SER A 160 14.98 -25.91 -11.32
N TRP A 161 15.46 -24.67 -11.54
CA TRP A 161 14.74 -23.45 -11.17
C TRP A 161 13.97 -22.82 -12.33
N THR A 162 14.35 -23.11 -13.56
CA THR A 162 13.91 -22.33 -14.71
C THR A 162 13.08 -23.13 -15.71
N ASN A 163 12.81 -24.39 -15.42
CA ASN A 163 12.14 -25.29 -16.35
C ASN A 163 12.78 -25.27 -17.75
N GLY A 164 14.11 -25.12 -17.82
CA GLY A 164 14.87 -25.06 -19.05
C GLY A 164 14.87 -23.71 -19.79
N ASN A 165 14.07 -22.73 -19.37
CA ASN A 165 13.92 -21.45 -20.11
C ASN A 165 14.62 -20.25 -19.48
N GLY A 166 15.24 -20.35 -18.33
CA GLY A 166 16.06 -19.29 -17.70
C GLY A 166 15.34 -17.98 -17.34
N LYS A 167 14.03 -17.92 -17.46
CA LYS A 167 13.26 -16.65 -17.33
C LYS A 167 12.15 -16.69 -16.26
N GLN A 168 12.10 -17.72 -15.47
CA GLN A 168 11.06 -17.89 -14.47
C GLN A 168 11.27 -16.95 -13.28
N ASN A 169 10.19 -16.40 -12.74
CA ASN A 169 10.21 -15.69 -11.47
C ASN A 169 9.76 -16.64 -10.35
N VAL A 170 10.27 -16.43 -9.15
CA VAL A 170 9.82 -17.13 -7.95
C VAL A 170 9.51 -16.07 -6.91
N TYR A 171 8.26 -15.70 -6.81
CA TYR A 171 7.82 -14.69 -5.87
C TYR A 171 7.70 -15.29 -4.48
N PHE A 172 8.22 -14.58 -3.50
CA PHE A 172 8.25 -15.00 -2.11
C PHE A 172 7.65 -13.91 -1.24
N ILE A 173 6.55 -14.24 -0.53
CA ILE A 173 5.87 -13.32 0.38
C ILE A 173 6.47 -13.53 1.76
N GLU A 174 7.10 -12.49 2.30
CA GLU A 174 7.81 -12.52 3.57
C GLU A 174 7.57 -11.24 4.38
N ASN A 175 8.04 -11.20 5.61
CA ASN A 175 7.99 -9.96 6.38
C ASN A 175 9.20 -9.09 6.09
N GLY A 176 8.95 -7.82 5.86
CA GLY A 176 9.98 -6.80 5.75
C GLY A 176 10.54 -6.36 7.10
N GLY A 177 11.47 -5.44 7.07
CA GLY A 177 12.06 -4.85 8.27
C GLY A 177 11.12 -3.89 9.01
N HIS A 178 11.61 -3.24 10.05
CA HIS A 178 10.83 -2.36 10.93
C HIS A 178 11.02 -0.86 10.62
N LYS A 179 11.27 -0.47 9.38
CA LYS A 179 11.56 0.92 9.00
C LYS A 179 10.30 1.74 8.65
N ALA A 180 9.18 1.08 8.35
CA ALA A 180 7.93 1.75 7.97
C ALA A 180 7.25 2.40 9.18
N TYR A 181 6.77 3.63 8.99
CA TYR A 181 6.08 4.40 10.02
C TYR A 181 5.18 5.47 9.42
N TYR A 182 4.24 5.95 10.22
CA TYR A 182 3.43 7.13 9.97
C TYR A 182 3.36 7.97 11.24
N TYR A 183 3.44 9.30 11.12
CA TYR A 183 3.02 10.20 12.17
C TYR A 183 2.24 11.37 11.61
N SER A 184 1.38 11.94 12.45
CA SER A 184 0.72 13.21 12.19
C SER A 184 0.59 14.02 13.48
N ILE A 185 0.60 15.33 13.33
CA ILE A 185 0.27 16.30 14.38
C ILE A 185 -0.79 17.22 13.79
N THR A 186 -1.93 17.30 14.46
CA THR A 186 -3.07 18.13 14.08
C THR A 186 -3.36 19.14 15.18
N ALA A 187 -3.43 20.42 14.84
CA ALA A 187 -3.94 21.46 15.72
C ALA A 187 -5.24 22.02 15.14
N GLN A 188 -6.26 22.15 15.98
CA GLN A 188 -7.57 22.64 15.58
C GLN A 188 -8.06 23.75 16.53
N LEU A 189 -8.70 24.74 15.96
CA LEU A 189 -9.46 25.78 16.66
C LEU A 189 -10.90 25.75 16.16
N ALA A 190 -11.84 25.90 17.08
CA ALA A 190 -13.25 26.04 16.72
C ALA A 190 -13.93 27.05 17.65
N LYS A 191 -14.94 27.76 17.14
CA LYS A 191 -15.74 28.68 17.91
C LYS A 191 -17.17 28.72 17.38
N SER A 192 -18.11 28.62 18.32
CA SER A 192 -19.52 28.92 18.10
C SER A 192 -19.85 30.30 18.67
N PHE A 193 -20.55 31.11 17.89
CA PHE A 193 -21.01 32.44 18.28
C PHE A 193 -22.51 32.39 18.53
N ASP A 194 -22.97 33.16 19.50
CA ASP A 194 -24.41 33.20 19.92
C ASP A 194 -25.36 33.64 18.79
N PHE A 195 -24.84 34.36 17.80
CA PHE A 195 -25.63 34.79 16.64
C PHE A 195 -25.74 33.75 15.50
N GLY A 196 -25.37 32.50 15.79
CA GLY A 196 -25.51 31.39 14.86
C GLY A 196 -24.36 31.11 13.91
N LEU A 197 -23.23 31.85 14.04
CA LEU A 197 -22.01 31.57 13.28
C LEU A 197 -21.17 30.50 13.98
N TYR A 198 -20.68 29.51 13.23
CA TYR A 198 -19.67 28.55 13.65
C TYR A 198 -18.45 28.66 12.74
N LEU A 199 -17.28 28.71 13.32
CA LEU A 199 -15.99 28.70 12.59
C LEU A 199 -15.10 27.60 13.12
N SER A 200 -14.43 26.89 12.22
CA SER A 200 -13.34 25.98 12.60
C SER A 200 -12.19 26.05 11.61
N ALA A 201 -11.00 25.80 12.11
CA ALA A 201 -9.78 25.67 11.31
C ALA A 201 -8.88 24.62 11.92
N ALA A 202 -8.35 23.73 11.09
CA ALA A 202 -7.40 22.71 11.49
C ALA A 202 -6.21 22.68 10.53
N TYR A 203 -5.02 22.51 11.10
CA TYR A 203 -3.79 22.24 10.36
C TYR A 203 -3.21 20.92 10.79
N THR A 204 -2.86 20.09 9.79
CA THR A 204 -2.21 18.79 10.00
C THR A 204 -0.86 18.78 9.29
N HIS A 205 0.17 18.41 10.04
CA HIS A 205 1.44 17.99 9.47
C HIS A 205 1.57 16.48 9.59
N SER A 206 1.94 15.80 8.49
CA SER A 206 2.09 14.35 8.49
C SER A 206 3.28 13.87 7.65
N LYS A 207 3.80 12.69 8.01
CA LYS A 207 4.86 12.00 7.28
C LYS A 207 4.67 10.49 7.38
N ALA A 208 4.87 9.81 6.27
CA ALA A 208 4.92 8.35 6.26
C ALA A 208 6.08 7.85 5.42
N LYS A 209 6.63 6.74 5.85
CA LYS A 209 7.50 5.89 5.05
C LYS A 209 6.94 4.46 5.05
N SER A 210 6.86 3.86 3.89
CA SER A 210 6.37 2.49 3.70
C SER A 210 7.26 1.74 2.71
N TYR A 211 7.13 0.42 2.68
CA TYR A 211 7.85 -0.43 1.72
C TYR A 211 7.20 -0.45 0.34
N SER A 212 5.95 -0.05 0.25
CA SER A 212 5.20 0.01 -1.01
C SER A 212 4.10 1.06 -0.96
N ASP A 213 3.63 1.48 -2.13
CA ASP A 213 2.50 2.43 -2.26
C ASP A 213 1.12 1.81 -2.03
N GLY A 214 1.09 0.55 -1.80
CA GLY A 214 -0.17 -0.15 -1.62
C GLY A 214 -0.11 -1.55 -2.18
N ILE A 215 -1.26 -2.16 -2.22
CA ILE A 215 -1.43 -3.55 -2.57
C ILE A 215 -1.78 -3.59 -4.05
N GLY A 216 -0.87 -4.07 -4.89
CA GLY A 216 -1.22 -4.42 -6.26
C GLY A 216 -2.29 -5.51 -6.28
N ASP A 217 -3.06 -5.57 -7.35
CA ASP A 217 -4.08 -6.58 -7.59
C ASP A 217 -3.51 -8.00 -7.66
N GLN A 218 -2.24 -8.14 -8.05
CA GLN A 218 -1.52 -9.40 -8.15
C GLN A 218 -0.14 -9.30 -7.52
N VAL A 219 0.43 -10.43 -7.11
CA VAL A 219 1.77 -10.51 -6.54
C VAL A 219 2.82 -9.91 -7.48
N THR A 220 2.71 -10.22 -8.77
CA THR A 220 3.61 -9.68 -9.80
C THR A 220 3.53 -8.15 -9.90
N SER A 221 2.32 -7.59 -9.91
CA SER A 221 2.10 -6.15 -9.95
C SER A 221 2.61 -5.48 -8.68
N ALA A 222 2.32 -6.06 -7.52
CA ALA A 222 2.79 -5.55 -6.23
C ALA A 222 4.32 -5.54 -6.15
N TYR A 223 4.98 -6.59 -6.65
CA TYR A 223 6.44 -6.67 -6.72
C TYR A 223 7.04 -5.61 -7.65
N LYS A 224 6.50 -5.47 -8.86
CA LYS A 224 7.11 -4.65 -9.92
C LYS A 224 6.82 -3.16 -9.80
N THR A 225 5.63 -2.78 -9.37
CA THR A 225 5.15 -1.40 -9.51
C THR A 225 4.99 -0.67 -8.19
N ASN A 226 4.80 -1.39 -7.10
CA ASN A 226 4.43 -0.78 -5.82
C ASN A 226 5.53 -0.82 -4.76
N THR A 227 6.67 -1.46 -5.06
CA THR A 227 7.79 -1.57 -4.11
C THR A 227 8.77 -0.43 -4.30
N TYR A 228 9.16 0.22 -3.22
CA TYR A 228 10.24 1.22 -3.27
C TYR A 228 11.60 0.52 -3.29
N SER A 229 12.40 0.84 -4.28
CA SER A 229 13.73 0.26 -4.40
C SER A 229 14.64 1.13 -5.25
N VAL A 230 15.68 1.64 -4.65
CA VAL A 230 16.76 2.35 -5.33
C VAL A 230 17.92 1.39 -5.63
N ASN A 231 18.18 0.45 -4.72
CA ASN A 231 19.32 -0.45 -4.78
C ASN A 231 18.99 -1.82 -5.39
N GLY A 232 17.77 -2.04 -5.77
CA GLY A 232 17.31 -3.30 -6.36
C GLY A 232 15.96 -3.71 -5.79
N ILE A 233 15.14 -4.28 -6.61
CA ILE A 233 13.73 -4.58 -6.29
C ILE A 233 13.58 -5.63 -5.14
N ASN A 234 14.62 -6.42 -4.87
CA ASN A 234 14.70 -7.30 -3.72
C ASN A 234 15.30 -6.65 -2.47
N GLU A 235 15.82 -5.43 -2.60
CA GLU A 235 16.33 -4.64 -1.47
C GLU A 235 15.18 -3.83 -0.89
N HIS A 236 14.53 -4.38 0.14
CA HIS A 236 13.35 -3.77 0.74
C HIS A 236 13.68 -2.49 1.48
N GLU A 237 13.49 -1.39 0.81
CA GLU A 237 13.68 -0.03 1.33
C GLU A 237 12.35 0.65 1.60
N THR A 238 12.38 1.73 2.37
CA THR A 238 11.20 2.54 2.61
C THR A 238 11.27 3.85 1.85
N GLY A 239 10.22 4.15 1.10
CA GLY A 239 10.00 5.42 0.43
C GLY A 239 8.87 6.24 1.07
N TYR A 240 8.73 7.49 0.64
CA TYR A 240 7.59 8.32 1.02
C TYR A 240 6.32 7.85 0.31
N GLY A 241 5.26 7.62 1.08
CA GLY A 241 3.99 7.15 0.54
C GLY A 241 3.33 8.18 -0.39
N THR A 242 2.80 7.72 -1.51
CA THR A 242 2.13 8.58 -2.51
C THR A 242 0.92 9.30 -1.94
N TYR A 243 0.21 8.69 -0.99
CA TYR A 243 -1.03 9.22 -0.41
C TYR A 243 -0.82 10.10 0.82
N VAL A 244 0.43 10.39 1.19
CA VAL A 244 0.73 11.25 2.34
C VAL A 244 0.72 12.69 1.89
N SER A 245 -0.13 13.51 2.51
CA SER A 245 -0.09 14.97 2.39
C SER A 245 0.69 15.55 3.57
N PRO A 246 1.92 16.05 3.36
CA PRO A 246 2.73 16.58 4.44
C PRO A 246 2.08 17.75 5.17
N HIS A 247 1.32 18.55 4.46
CA HIS A 247 0.64 19.73 4.97
C HIS A 247 -0.80 19.76 4.47
N ARG A 248 -1.74 19.82 5.39
CA ARG A 248 -3.17 19.92 5.09
C ARG A 248 -3.81 20.95 6.00
N VAL A 249 -4.59 21.84 5.40
CA VAL A 249 -5.43 22.82 6.08
C VAL A 249 -6.89 22.51 5.77
N VAL A 250 -7.72 22.45 6.78
CA VAL A 250 -9.17 22.34 6.63
C VAL A 250 -9.79 23.48 7.43
N ALA A 251 -10.64 24.29 6.80
CA ALA A 251 -11.39 25.31 7.47
C ALA A 251 -12.88 25.19 7.12
N SER A 252 -13.73 25.48 8.06
CA SER A 252 -15.17 25.52 7.82
C SER A 252 -15.81 26.73 8.48
N ALA A 253 -16.84 27.27 7.82
CA ALA A 253 -17.74 28.27 8.34
C ALA A 253 -19.17 27.82 8.13
N GLY A 254 -19.98 27.92 9.17
CA GLY A 254 -21.41 27.62 9.13
C GLY A 254 -22.19 28.76 9.73
N TYR A 255 -23.25 29.18 9.05
CA TYR A 255 -24.15 30.21 9.61
C TYR A 255 -25.58 29.67 9.58
N ARG A 256 -26.25 29.72 10.72
CA ARG A 256 -27.64 29.35 10.87
C ARG A 256 -28.42 30.53 11.43
N VAL A 257 -29.51 30.87 10.76
CA VAL A 257 -30.44 31.89 11.19
C VAL A 257 -31.84 31.29 11.27
N GLU A 258 -32.51 31.57 12.39
CA GLU A 258 -33.91 31.20 12.60
C GLU A 258 -34.79 32.42 12.41
N TYR A 259 -35.87 32.27 11.65
CA TYR A 259 -36.79 33.36 11.34
C TYR A 259 -38.24 32.82 11.24
N ALA A 260 -39.19 33.76 11.33
CA ALA A 260 -40.60 33.44 11.15
C ALA A 260 -41.09 32.25 11.97
N LYS A 261 -40.65 32.14 13.23
CA LYS A 261 -41.08 31.23 14.27
C LYS A 261 -40.86 29.72 14.03
N ASN A 262 -40.93 29.28 12.76
CA ASN A 262 -40.84 27.86 12.38
C ASN A 262 -39.86 27.57 11.26
N PHE A 263 -39.10 28.56 10.81
CA PHE A 263 -38.16 28.42 9.67
C PHE A 263 -36.73 28.71 10.11
N ALA A 264 -35.81 27.97 9.56
CA ALA A 264 -34.37 28.19 9.70
C ALA A 264 -33.68 28.01 8.35
N SER A 265 -32.70 28.85 8.08
CA SER A 265 -31.79 28.67 6.95
C SER A 265 -30.37 28.45 7.44
N SER A 266 -29.65 27.54 6.80
CA SER A 266 -28.24 27.28 7.10
C SER A 266 -27.41 27.36 5.83
N LEU A 267 -26.27 28.02 5.93
CA LEU A 267 -25.23 28.08 4.92
C LEU A 267 -23.96 27.49 5.50
N SER A 268 -23.32 26.60 4.76
CA SER A 268 -22.02 26.01 5.17
C SER A 268 -21.01 26.15 4.05
N LEU A 269 -19.80 26.52 4.41
CA LEU A 269 -18.65 26.63 3.55
C LEU A 269 -17.51 25.77 4.11
N VAL A 270 -16.83 25.01 3.25
CA VAL A 270 -15.67 24.23 3.61
C VAL A 270 -14.54 24.56 2.66
N TYR A 271 -13.38 24.82 3.20
CA TYR A 271 -12.12 24.99 2.48
C TYR A 271 -11.17 23.86 2.85
N GLU A 272 -10.57 23.24 1.85
CA GLU A 272 -9.51 22.26 2.02
C GLU A 272 -8.31 22.65 1.14
N GLY A 273 -7.15 22.76 1.76
CA GLY A 273 -5.87 22.98 1.10
C GLY A 273 -4.86 21.91 1.51
N MET A 274 -4.15 21.33 0.54
CA MET A 274 -3.14 20.30 0.82
C MET A 274 -2.02 20.32 -0.20
N ASN A 275 -0.87 19.76 0.17
CA ASN A 275 0.19 19.50 -0.80
C ASN A 275 -0.28 18.41 -1.77
N MET A 276 -0.18 18.72 -3.06
CA MET A 276 -0.40 17.75 -4.13
C MET A 276 0.93 17.08 -4.49
N GLY A 277 0.93 15.78 -4.64
CA GLY A 277 2.06 15.04 -5.18
C GLY A 277 2.16 15.13 -6.71
N TYR A 278 3.20 14.53 -7.27
CA TYR A 278 3.37 14.44 -8.71
C TYR A 278 2.24 13.63 -9.38
N ALA A 279 1.86 14.04 -10.60
CA ALA A 279 0.82 13.38 -11.40
C ALA A 279 -0.56 13.22 -10.72
N GLY A 280 -0.95 14.15 -9.86
CA GLY A 280 -2.24 14.12 -9.18
C GLY A 280 -2.29 13.25 -7.94
N GLY A 281 -1.18 12.66 -7.52
CA GLY A 281 -1.04 12.04 -6.20
C GLY A 281 -0.89 13.07 -5.10
N TYR A 282 -1.09 12.66 -3.87
CA TYR A 282 -0.90 13.50 -2.68
C TYR A 282 0.51 13.31 -2.11
N GLY A 283 1.10 14.36 -1.56
CA GLY A 283 2.31 14.27 -0.76
C GLY A 283 3.58 14.67 -1.48
N TYR A 284 4.62 13.86 -1.35
CA TYR A 284 5.94 14.17 -1.88
C TYR A 284 6.02 13.91 -3.38
N ALA A 285 6.72 14.79 -4.11
CA ALA A 285 7.04 14.56 -5.51
C ALA A 285 7.87 13.28 -5.67
N ARG A 286 7.53 12.48 -6.67
CA ARG A 286 8.23 11.24 -7.00
C ARG A 286 8.79 11.33 -8.40
N TYR A 287 9.99 10.84 -8.56
CA TYR A 287 10.66 10.74 -9.85
C TYR A 287 10.85 9.26 -10.17
N SER A 288 10.51 8.90 -11.40
CA SER A 288 10.79 7.57 -11.94
C SER A 288 11.95 7.68 -12.89
N TYR A 289 12.95 6.81 -12.72
CA TYR A 289 14.11 6.73 -13.56
C TYR A 289 14.10 5.38 -14.28
N THR A 290 14.32 5.41 -15.60
CA THR A 290 14.54 4.21 -16.38
C THR A 290 16.04 4.08 -16.63
N PHE A 291 16.61 2.95 -16.26
CA PHE A 291 18.02 2.66 -16.50
C PHE A 291 18.20 1.88 -17.80
N ALA A 292 19.23 2.24 -18.55
CA ALA A 292 19.59 1.50 -19.75
C ALA A 292 20.41 0.25 -19.35
N GLY A 293 19.72 -0.82 -18.94
CA GLY A 293 20.35 -2.09 -18.58
C GLY A 293 19.82 -2.70 -17.28
N ASN A 294 20.29 -3.88 -16.96
CA ASN A 294 19.85 -4.66 -15.80
C ASN A 294 20.54 -4.23 -14.50
N ILE A 295 20.40 -2.98 -14.10
CA ILE A 295 20.99 -2.50 -12.84
C ILE A 295 20.40 -3.21 -11.65
N VAL A 296 19.11 -3.48 -11.69
CA VAL A 296 18.35 -4.06 -10.58
C VAL A 296 17.94 -5.51 -10.80
N GLY A 297 18.37 -6.13 -11.90
CA GLY A 297 18.16 -7.55 -12.14
C GLY A 297 16.77 -7.95 -12.61
N ASP A 298 15.89 -7.03 -12.93
CA ASP A 298 14.51 -7.33 -13.35
C ASP A 298 14.35 -7.60 -14.86
N GLY A 299 15.44 -7.66 -15.58
CA GLY A 299 15.43 -7.87 -17.03
C GLY A 299 15.08 -6.64 -17.84
N GLY A 300 15.13 -5.46 -17.27
CA GLY A 300 14.88 -4.19 -17.97
C GLY A 300 13.43 -3.96 -18.40
N ALA A 301 12.49 -4.77 -17.94
CA ALA A 301 11.13 -4.73 -18.46
C ALA A 301 10.22 -3.71 -17.74
N ASN A 302 10.65 -3.16 -16.61
CA ASN A 302 9.77 -2.30 -15.79
C ASN A 302 10.51 -1.29 -14.91
N ASN A 303 11.54 -0.72 -15.39
CA ASN A 303 12.25 0.36 -14.71
C ASN A 303 11.72 1.72 -15.11
#